data_9f396029e9b7b773a9562fa079eb6ba0
#
_entry.id   9f396029e9b7b773a9562fa079eb6ba0
#
_cell.length_a   1.000
_cell.length_b   1.000
_cell.length_c   1.000
_cell.angle_alpha   90.00
_cell.angle_beta   90.00
_cell.angle_gamma   90.00
#
_symmetry.space_group_name_H-M   'P 1'
#
loop_
_entity.id
_entity.type
_entity.pdbx_description
1 polymer ?
#
loop_
_entity_poly.entity_id
_entity_poly.type
_entity_poly.pdbx_seq_one_letter_code
_entity_poly.pdbx_strand_id
1 'polypeptide(L)'
;MVTGAGGYIGTQLVRDLVNSGHEVTAVDRYFFGQEPLAEFIGNNKFNILQKDIRDLNAKDFSGHDAVCDLACLSNDPAGEIDPELTYSINRDGRIHVAKTAKSAGVEKYIISSSCSVYGKGEEPQLSETSKTNPISVYAKSTLEAEQQNLSIADSNFSVTALRNATVFGLSTRMRFDLVVNLMTLTAFQKGRIIVMGGGLQWRPLVHLSDVSKAFLNVIGAKKDKVNKEVFNIGLDNFQIKNLAYLVREELPFPVEIDIAPDDADKRDYNVVFSKAESVLGFKAETNVIQGIKEIYLALKSGSVDVGPKTITVQWYRNILDAKALLDSVVLDGRII
;
A
#
# COMPACT_ATOMS: atom_id res chain seq x y z
N MET A 1 -11.43 -1.16 -12.60
CA MET A 1 -10.40 -2.21 -12.37
C MET A 1 -9.52 -1.83 -11.19
N VAL A 2 -9.11 -2.81 -10.37
CA VAL A 2 -8.13 -2.63 -9.28
C VAL A 2 -6.99 -3.61 -9.48
N THR A 3 -5.76 -3.14 -9.69
CA THR A 3 -4.56 -4.00 -9.69
C THR A 3 -3.97 -4.08 -8.28
N GLY A 4 -3.31 -5.17 -7.92
CA GLY A 4 -2.90 -5.42 -6.52
C GLY A 4 -4.10 -5.64 -5.58
N ALA A 5 -5.21 -6.14 -6.13
CA ALA A 5 -6.48 -6.27 -5.43
C ALA A 5 -6.45 -7.25 -4.25
N GLY A 6 -5.60 -8.28 -4.29
CA GLY A 6 -5.37 -9.23 -3.20
C GLY A 6 -4.42 -8.71 -2.12
N GLY A 7 -3.94 -7.46 -2.24
CA GLY A 7 -3.03 -6.83 -1.28
C GLY A 7 -3.74 -6.19 -0.08
N TYR A 8 -2.95 -5.63 0.85
CA TYR A 8 -3.43 -5.02 2.09
C TYR A 8 -4.40 -3.86 1.86
N ILE A 9 -4.04 -2.90 0.99
CA ILE A 9 -4.93 -1.79 0.61
C ILE A 9 -5.97 -2.28 -0.42
N GLY A 10 -5.57 -3.14 -1.35
CA GLY A 10 -6.41 -3.59 -2.46
C GLY A 10 -7.70 -4.27 -1.99
N THR A 11 -7.63 -5.14 -0.97
CA THR A 11 -8.81 -5.83 -0.41
C THR A 11 -9.82 -4.86 0.20
N GLN A 12 -9.35 -3.83 0.90
CA GLN A 12 -10.24 -2.78 1.44
C GLN A 12 -10.85 -1.94 0.32
N LEU A 13 -10.04 -1.53 -0.66
CA LEU A 13 -10.54 -0.72 -1.79
C LEU A 13 -11.59 -1.48 -2.62
N VAL A 14 -11.36 -2.78 -2.89
CA VAL A 14 -12.33 -3.64 -3.57
C VAL A 14 -13.65 -3.68 -2.80
N ARG A 15 -13.57 -3.89 -1.47
CA ARG A 15 -14.76 -3.91 -0.60
C ARG A 15 -15.55 -2.61 -0.71
N ASP A 16 -14.88 -1.48 -0.56
CA ASP A 16 -15.54 -0.17 -0.55
C ASP A 16 -16.12 0.18 -1.92
N LEU A 17 -15.44 -0.17 -3.02
CA LEU A 17 -15.95 0.02 -4.38
C LEU A 17 -17.20 -0.83 -4.64
N VAL A 18 -17.17 -2.13 -4.32
CA VAL A 18 -18.33 -3.02 -4.52
C VAL A 18 -19.52 -2.56 -3.67
N ASN A 19 -19.29 -2.21 -2.39
CA ASN A 19 -20.32 -1.70 -1.50
C ASN A 19 -20.88 -0.33 -1.93
N SER A 20 -20.08 0.47 -2.61
CA SER A 20 -20.53 1.74 -3.23
C SER A 20 -21.22 1.54 -4.58
N GLY A 21 -21.42 0.30 -5.02
CA GLY A 21 -22.20 -0.06 -6.20
C GLY A 21 -21.39 -0.11 -7.51
N HIS A 22 -20.07 0.05 -7.47
CA HIS A 22 -19.21 -0.09 -8.65
C HIS A 22 -19.09 -1.55 -9.11
N GLU A 23 -18.91 -1.76 -10.41
CA GLU A 23 -18.44 -3.02 -10.97
C GLU A 23 -16.92 -3.09 -10.87
N VAL A 24 -16.39 -4.15 -10.26
CA VAL A 24 -14.97 -4.27 -9.94
C VAL A 24 -14.36 -5.52 -10.55
N THR A 25 -13.33 -5.34 -11.38
CA THR A 25 -12.42 -6.42 -11.76
C THR A 25 -11.17 -6.32 -10.87
N ALA A 26 -10.98 -7.32 -10.03
CA ALA A 26 -9.87 -7.45 -9.10
C ALA A 26 -8.71 -8.21 -9.75
N VAL A 27 -7.63 -7.51 -10.10
CA VAL A 27 -6.45 -8.08 -10.77
C VAL A 27 -5.32 -8.25 -9.77
N ASP A 28 -4.81 -9.47 -9.64
CA ASP A 28 -3.65 -9.77 -8.80
C ASP A 28 -3.02 -11.10 -9.25
N ARG A 29 -1.80 -11.37 -8.84
CA ARG A 29 -1.22 -12.72 -8.88
C ARG A 29 -1.68 -13.60 -7.74
N TYR A 30 -2.27 -13.00 -6.72
CA TYR A 30 -2.79 -13.65 -5.51
C TYR A 30 -1.73 -14.46 -4.74
N PHE A 31 -0.53 -13.90 -4.60
CA PHE A 31 0.53 -14.50 -3.77
C PHE A 31 0.13 -14.79 -2.33
N PHE A 32 -0.84 -14.03 -1.82
CA PHE A 32 -1.35 -14.17 -0.47
C PHE A 32 -2.65 -14.99 -0.40
N GLY A 33 -3.13 -15.49 -1.54
CA GLY A 33 -4.42 -16.19 -1.70
C GLY A 33 -5.55 -15.27 -2.15
N GLN A 34 -6.70 -15.85 -2.46
CA GLN A 34 -7.92 -15.15 -2.86
C GLN A 34 -8.93 -15.05 -1.71
N GLU A 35 -8.69 -15.75 -0.61
CA GLU A 35 -9.57 -15.84 0.56
C GLU A 35 -9.95 -14.44 1.12
N PRO A 36 -9.08 -13.42 1.11
CA PRO A 36 -9.43 -12.07 1.55
C PRO A 36 -10.58 -11.41 0.78
N LEU A 37 -10.90 -11.90 -0.42
CA LEU A 37 -11.98 -11.41 -1.29
C LEU A 37 -13.14 -12.41 -1.42
N ALA A 38 -13.14 -13.50 -0.65
CA ALA A 38 -14.11 -14.60 -0.76
C ALA A 38 -15.56 -14.14 -0.58
N GLU A 39 -15.82 -13.11 0.23
CA GLU A 39 -17.16 -12.56 0.46
C GLU A 39 -17.84 -12.02 -0.82
N PHE A 40 -17.07 -11.70 -1.86
CA PHE A 40 -17.57 -11.17 -3.12
C PHE A 40 -17.73 -12.22 -4.21
N ILE A 41 -17.30 -13.46 -3.98
CA ILE A 41 -17.43 -14.55 -4.96
C ILE A 41 -18.93 -14.82 -5.20
N GLY A 42 -19.33 -14.76 -6.48
CA GLY A 42 -20.74 -14.89 -6.87
C GLY A 42 -21.53 -13.57 -6.91
N ASN A 43 -20.93 -12.45 -6.50
CA ASN A 43 -21.51 -11.13 -6.71
C ASN A 43 -21.37 -10.73 -8.20
N ASN A 44 -22.48 -10.36 -8.85
CA ASN A 44 -22.51 -10.00 -10.27
C ASN A 44 -21.73 -8.70 -10.62
N LYS A 45 -21.39 -7.91 -9.61
CA LYS A 45 -20.54 -6.69 -9.76
C LYS A 45 -19.06 -6.93 -9.47
N PHE A 46 -18.67 -8.18 -9.21
CA PHE A 46 -17.31 -8.51 -8.84
C PHE A 46 -16.75 -9.63 -9.72
N ASN A 47 -15.55 -9.41 -10.25
CA ASN A 47 -14.81 -10.39 -11.04
C ASN A 47 -13.36 -10.48 -10.58
N ILE A 48 -12.82 -11.71 -10.50
CA ILE A 48 -11.40 -11.97 -10.22
C ILE A 48 -10.68 -12.25 -11.55
N LEU A 49 -9.59 -11.53 -11.79
CA LEU A 49 -8.65 -11.79 -12.88
C LEU A 49 -7.27 -12.09 -12.30
N GLN A 50 -6.93 -13.38 -12.18
CA GLN A 50 -5.60 -13.79 -11.74
C GLN A 50 -4.60 -13.62 -12.88
N LYS A 51 -3.83 -12.53 -12.83
CA LYS A 51 -2.88 -12.18 -13.89
C LYS A 51 -1.75 -11.31 -13.36
N ASP A 52 -0.57 -11.42 -13.97
CA ASP A 52 0.53 -10.48 -13.72
C ASP A 52 0.23 -9.15 -14.44
N ILE A 53 0.50 -8.04 -13.80
CA ILE A 53 0.27 -6.71 -14.39
C ILE A 53 1.10 -6.47 -15.66
N ARG A 54 2.25 -7.14 -15.79
CA ARG A 54 3.13 -7.06 -16.95
C ARG A 54 2.58 -7.76 -18.18
N ASP A 55 1.58 -8.66 -18.01
CA ASP A 55 0.94 -9.44 -19.05
C ASP A 55 -0.46 -8.92 -19.42
N LEU A 56 -0.91 -7.82 -18.78
CA LEU A 56 -2.20 -7.21 -19.10
C LEU A 56 -2.19 -6.65 -20.53
N ASN A 57 -3.28 -6.84 -21.24
CA ASN A 57 -3.45 -6.35 -22.63
C ASN A 57 -4.74 -5.52 -22.74
N ALA A 58 -4.94 -4.86 -23.89
CA ALA A 58 -6.06 -3.95 -24.08
C ALA A 58 -7.45 -4.58 -23.87
N LYS A 59 -7.60 -5.89 -24.10
CA LYS A 59 -8.88 -6.59 -23.89
C LYS A 59 -9.23 -6.69 -22.40
N ASP A 60 -8.21 -6.77 -21.53
CA ASP A 60 -8.43 -6.84 -20.08
C ASP A 60 -9.04 -5.54 -19.52
N PHE A 61 -8.85 -4.42 -20.23
CA PHE A 61 -9.36 -3.10 -19.84
C PHE A 61 -10.70 -2.74 -20.51
N SER A 62 -11.22 -3.58 -21.39
CA SER A 62 -12.46 -3.29 -22.10
C SER A 62 -13.64 -3.09 -21.14
N GLY A 63 -14.37 -1.99 -21.29
CA GLY A 63 -15.52 -1.65 -20.45
C GLY A 63 -15.18 -1.08 -19.08
N HIS A 64 -13.92 -0.74 -18.80
CA HIS A 64 -13.53 -0.10 -17.54
C HIS A 64 -13.35 1.41 -17.72
N ASP A 65 -14.03 2.19 -16.88
CA ASP A 65 -13.91 3.66 -16.87
C ASP A 65 -12.65 4.12 -16.09
N ALA A 66 -12.26 3.34 -15.09
CA ALA A 66 -11.17 3.72 -14.19
C ALA A 66 -10.27 2.53 -13.82
N VAL A 67 -8.98 2.81 -13.61
CA VAL A 67 -7.99 1.88 -13.04
C VAL A 67 -7.43 2.46 -11.76
N CYS A 68 -7.55 1.70 -10.67
CA CYS A 68 -6.83 1.93 -9.42
C CYS A 68 -5.63 0.99 -9.39
N ASP A 69 -4.42 1.54 -9.53
CA ASP A 69 -3.20 0.76 -9.64
C ASP A 69 -2.44 0.73 -8.33
N LEU A 70 -2.53 -0.43 -7.64
CA LEU A 70 -1.89 -0.69 -6.35
C LEU A 70 -0.85 -1.82 -6.41
N ALA A 71 -0.68 -2.46 -7.57
CA ALA A 71 0.23 -3.59 -7.70
C ALA A 71 1.69 -3.15 -7.56
N CYS A 72 2.35 -3.62 -6.50
CA CYS A 72 3.78 -3.38 -6.28
C CYS A 72 4.36 -4.34 -5.24
N LEU A 73 5.67 -4.53 -5.28
CA LEU A 73 6.44 -5.02 -4.13
C LEU A 73 6.54 -3.87 -3.12
N SER A 74 5.62 -3.86 -2.15
CA SER A 74 5.35 -2.73 -1.27
C SER A 74 6.17 -2.77 0.01
N ASN A 75 6.83 -1.74 0.32
CA ASN A 75 7.75 -1.36 1.39
C ASN A 75 9.23 -1.52 1.02
N ASP A 76 10.06 -0.76 1.73
CA ASP A 76 11.49 -0.67 1.43
C ASP A 76 12.20 -2.03 1.58
N PRO A 77 12.01 -2.81 2.67
CA PRO A 77 12.67 -4.10 2.80
C PRO A 77 12.26 -5.13 1.73
N ALA A 78 11.02 -5.08 1.21
CA ALA A 78 10.60 -5.99 0.14
C ALA A 78 11.23 -5.59 -1.20
N GLY A 79 11.38 -4.30 -1.46
CA GLY A 79 12.02 -3.77 -2.67
C GLY A 79 13.50 -4.11 -2.77
N GLU A 80 14.18 -4.34 -1.65
CA GLU A 80 15.61 -4.67 -1.62
C GLU A 80 15.90 -6.18 -1.78
N ILE A 81 14.88 -7.06 -1.77
CA ILE A 81 15.09 -8.52 -1.93
C ILE A 81 15.67 -8.83 -3.32
N ASP A 82 15.09 -8.21 -4.33
CA ASP A 82 15.50 -8.32 -5.73
C ASP A 82 15.21 -6.97 -6.43
N PRO A 83 16.23 -6.10 -6.56
CA PRO A 83 16.06 -4.79 -7.18
C PRO A 83 15.57 -4.84 -8.63
N GLU A 84 16.04 -5.78 -9.45
CA GLU A 84 15.64 -5.91 -10.84
C GLU A 84 14.17 -6.29 -10.95
N LEU A 85 13.73 -7.27 -10.18
CA LEU A 85 12.34 -7.67 -10.08
C LEU A 85 11.47 -6.51 -9.57
N THR A 86 11.97 -5.74 -8.61
CA THR A 86 11.28 -4.57 -8.07
C THR A 86 11.07 -3.50 -9.15
N TYR A 87 12.08 -3.16 -9.93
CA TYR A 87 11.92 -2.23 -11.06
C TYR A 87 11.00 -2.79 -12.13
N SER A 88 11.13 -4.07 -12.47
CA SER A 88 10.27 -4.73 -13.46
C SER A 88 8.78 -4.66 -13.10
N ILE A 89 8.43 -4.78 -11.80
CA ILE A 89 7.03 -4.70 -11.33
C ILE A 89 6.63 -3.27 -11.04
N ASN A 90 7.37 -2.58 -10.16
CA ASN A 90 6.94 -1.31 -9.57
C ASN A 90 7.05 -0.14 -10.54
N ARG A 91 7.96 -0.19 -11.50
CA ARG A 91 8.13 0.82 -12.54
C ARG A 91 7.54 0.35 -13.86
N ASP A 92 8.17 -0.66 -14.48
CA ASP A 92 7.88 -1.03 -15.86
C ASP A 92 6.47 -1.64 -16.01
N GLY A 93 6.08 -2.50 -15.06
CA GLY A 93 4.74 -3.10 -15.03
C GLY A 93 3.64 -2.05 -14.86
N ARG A 94 3.81 -1.09 -13.96
CA ARG A 94 2.82 -0.02 -13.73
C ARG A 94 2.74 0.97 -14.89
N ILE A 95 3.87 1.27 -15.55
CA ILE A 95 3.89 2.06 -16.77
C ILE A 95 3.18 1.32 -17.90
N HIS A 96 3.40 0.00 -18.01
CA HIS A 96 2.70 -0.84 -18.96
C HIS A 96 1.19 -0.82 -18.74
N VAL A 97 0.74 -0.98 -17.48
CA VAL A 97 -0.69 -0.89 -17.11
C VAL A 97 -1.29 0.45 -17.56
N ALA A 98 -0.65 1.57 -17.25
CA ALA A 98 -1.16 2.89 -17.60
C ALA A 98 -1.24 3.12 -19.13
N LYS A 99 -0.20 2.72 -19.88
CA LYS A 99 -0.18 2.83 -21.34
C LYS A 99 -1.24 1.95 -21.99
N THR A 100 -1.41 0.73 -21.50
CA THR A 100 -2.39 -0.23 -22.03
C THR A 100 -3.81 0.22 -21.70
N ALA A 101 -4.07 0.69 -20.47
CA ALA A 101 -5.35 1.27 -20.06
C ALA A 101 -5.72 2.47 -20.95
N LYS A 102 -4.77 3.39 -21.20
CA LYS A 102 -4.96 4.53 -22.10
C LYS A 102 -5.33 4.08 -23.52
N SER A 103 -4.62 3.10 -24.08
CA SER A 103 -4.88 2.61 -25.43
C SER A 103 -6.24 1.89 -25.55
N ALA A 104 -6.75 1.34 -24.45
CA ALA A 104 -8.05 0.69 -24.37
C ALA A 104 -9.23 1.67 -24.13
N GLY A 105 -8.96 2.98 -23.97
CA GLY A 105 -9.99 3.99 -23.81
C GLY A 105 -10.43 4.21 -22.35
N VAL A 106 -9.68 3.72 -21.34
CA VAL A 106 -9.91 4.07 -19.94
C VAL A 106 -9.76 5.57 -19.74
N GLU A 107 -10.66 6.18 -18.96
CA GLU A 107 -10.67 7.64 -18.75
C GLU A 107 -9.83 8.09 -17.55
N LYS A 108 -9.77 7.27 -16.49
CA LYS A 108 -9.09 7.61 -15.25
C LYS A 108 -8.09 6.55 -14.82
N TYR A 109 -6.90 6.97 -14.49
CA TYR A 109 -5.85 6.12 -13.90
C TYR A 109 -5.36 6.74 -12.60
N ILE A 110 -5.44 5.99 -11.53
CA ILE A 110 -5.08 6.44 -10.18
C ILE A 110 -3.97 5.54 -9.68
N ILE A 111 -2.75 6.09 -9.57
CA ILE A 111 -1.59 5.33 -9.08
C ILE A 111 -1.43 5.48 -7.58
N SER A 112 -1.35 4.36 -6.86
CA SER A 112 -0.91 4.32 -5.47
C SER A 112 0.59 4.61 -5.40
N SER A 113 0.97 5.83 -5.11
CA SER A 113 2.33 6.24 -4.81
C SER A 113 2.57 6.20 -3.29
N SER A 114 3.68 6.73 -2.80
CA SER A 114 4.05 6.66 -1.39
C SER A 114 4.78 7.93 -0.95
N CYS A 115 4.55 8.38 0.28
CA CYS A 115 5.38 9.43 0.91
C CYS A 115 6.85 9.00 1.10
N SER A 116 7.20 7.73 0.92
CA SER A 116 8.60 7.27 0.92
C SER A 116 9.45 7.92 -0.19
N VAL A 117 8.83 8.50 -1.22
CA VAL A 117 9.50 9.26 -2.27
C VAL A 117 10.23 10.51 -1.75
N TYR A 118 9.82 11.01 -0.58
CA TYR A 118 10.50 12.12 0.10
C TYR A 118 11.80 11.68 0.80
N GLY A 119 11.93 10.41 1.17
CA GLY A 119 13.12 9.80 1.73
C GLY A 119 13.60 10.46 3.02
N LYS A 120 14.71 11.19 2.98
CA LYS A 120 15.13 12.09 4.05
C LYS A 120 14.76 13.51 3.64
N GLY A 121 13.71 14.05 4.27
CA GLY A 121 13.22 15.39 3.96
C GLY A 121 14.26 16.46 4.20
N GLU A 122 14.41 17.40 3.25
CA GLU A 122 15.30 18.55 3.35
C GLU A 122 14.57 19.76 3.97
N GLU A 123 13.25 19.73 4.06
CA GLU A 123 12.37 20.77 4.61
C GLU A 123 11.67 20.28 5.89
N PRO A 124 11.32 21.16 6.83
CA PRO A 124 10.60 20.79 8.05
C PRO A 124 9.23 20.16 7.79
N GLN A 125 8.57 20.58 6.71
CA GLN A 125 7.27 20.08 6.25
C GLN A 125 7.29 19.93 4.74
N LEU A 126 6.92 18.75 4.25
CA LEU A 126 6.97 18.37 2.83
C LEU A 126 5.58 18.39 2.22
N SER A 127 5.43 19.13 1.14
CA SER A 127 4.23 19.18 0.31
C SER A 127 4.44 18.43 -1.01
N GLU A 128 3.42 18.37 -1.83
CA GLU A 128 3.50 17.73 -3.15
C GLU A 128 4.49 18.44 -4.11
N THR A 129 4.81 19.71 -3.83
CA THR A 129 5.78 20.50 -4.59
C THR A 129 7.20 20.44 -4.04
N SER A 130 7.38 19.86 -2.84
CA SER A 130 8.71 19.70 -2.25
C SER A 130 9.57 18.71 -3.04
N LYS A 131 10.88 18.91 -2.99
CA LYS A 131 11.84 18.03 -3.65
C LYS A 131 11.76 16.61 -3.12
N THR A 132 11.64 15.66 -4.02
CA THR A 132 11.71 14.24 -3.69
C THR A 132 13.17 13.77 -3.56
N ASN A 133 13.44 12.88 -2.59
CA ASN A 133 14.78 12.33 -2.33
C ASN A 133 14.69 10.84 -1.94
N PRO A 134 14.21 9.96 -2.85
CA PRO A 134 14.00 8.55 -2.55
C PRO A 134 15.33 7.83 -2.27
N ILE A 135 15.39 7.08 -1.16
CA ILE A 135 16.63 6.41 -0.73
C ILE A 135 16.64 4.91 -0.98
N SER A 136 15.48 4.25 -1.04
CA SER A 136 15.34 2.81 -1.29
C SER A 136 14.98 2.49 -2.74
N VAL A 137 15.19 1.24 -3.16
CA VAL A 137 14.75 0.73 -4.47
C VAL A 137 13.23 0.88 -4.64
N TYR A 138 12.46 0.55 -3.58
CA TYR A 138 11.01 0.75 -3.55
C TYR A 138 10.62 2.20 -3.83
N ALA A 139 11.19 3.15 -3.11
CA ALA A 139 10.86 4.56 -3.25
C ALA A 139 11.27 5.14 -4.62
N LYS A 140 12.44 4.74 -5.13
CA LYS A 140 12.93 5.15 -6.47
C LYS A 140 12.03 4.62 -7.57
N SER A 141 11.76 3.32 -7.59
CA SER A 141 10.89 2.69 -8.61
C SER A 141 9.47 3.23 -8.57
N THR A 142 8.95 3.55 -7.37
CA THR A 142 7.63 4.17 -7.18
C THR A 142 7.59 5.59 -7.76
N LEU A 143 8.61 6.41 -7.48
CA LEU A 143 8.70 7.78 -8.00
C LEU A 143 8.82 7.81 -9.53
N GLU A 144 9.65 6.94 -10.10
CA GLU A 144 9.81 6.84 -11.55
C GLU A 144 8.50 6.42 -12.25
N ALA A 145 7.75 5.46 -11.67
CA ALA A 145 6.43 5.09 -12.16
C ALA A 145 5.43 6.25 -12.06
N GLU A 146 5.39 6.95 -10.92
CA GLU A 146 4.55 8.13 -10.71
C GLU A 146 4.79 9.17 -11.82
N GLN A 147 6.05 9.57 -12.00
CA GLN A 147 6.42 10.61 -12.97
C GLN A 147 6.10 10.22 -14.41
N GLN A 148 6.42 8.99 -14.80
CA GLN A 148 6.15 8.51 -16.16
C GLN A 148 4.65 8.37 -16.43
N ASN A 149 3.87 7.89 -15.46
CA ASN A 149 2.42 7.79 -15.62
C ASN A 149 1.76 9.18 -15.68
N LEU A 150 2.16 10.13 -14.87
CA LEU A 150 1.68 11.52 -14.96
C LEU A 150 2.00 12.15 -16.34
N SER A 151 3.15 11.81 -16.93
CA SER A 151 3.58 12.37 -18.22
C SER A 151 2.71 11.97 -19.41
N ILE A 152 2.06 10.81 -19.35
CA ILE A 152 1.19 10.32 -20.45
C ILE A 152 -0.25 10.81 -20.37
N ALA A 153 -0.60 11.54 -19.31
CA ALA A 153 -1.93 12.10 -19.12
C ALA A 153 -2.27 13.19 -20.15
N ASP A 154 -3.50 13.18 -20.63
CA ASP A 154 -4.02 14.16 -21.59
C ASP A 154 -5.51 14.51 -21.32
N SER A 155 -6.18 15.12 -22.30
CA SER A 155 -7.60 15.47 -22.18
C SER A 155 -8.53 14.27 -22.10
N ASN A 156 -8.16 13.10 -22.59
CA ASN A 156 -8.98 11.89 -22.61
C ASN A 156 -8.60 10.88 -21.52
N PHE A 157 -7.37 10.91 -21.06
CA PHE A 157 -6.83 10.02 -20.05
C PHE A 157 -6.28 10.81 -18.86
N SER A 158 -7.02 10.84 -17.76
CA SER A 158 -6.61 11.49 -16.53
C SER A 158 -5.71 10.58 -15.71
N VAL A 159 -4.59 11.10 -15.22
CA VAL A 159 -3.69 10.40 -14.29
C VAL A 159 -3.56 11.18 -12.99
N THR A 160 -3.79 10.50 -11.88
CA THR A 160 -3.64 11.05 -10.52
C THR A 160 -2.73 10.17 -9.69
N ALA A 161 -1.82 10.75 -8.94
CA ALA A 161 -0.96 10.04 -8.00
C ALA A 161 -1.37 10.31 -6.57
N LEU A 162 -1.55 9.25 -5.76
CA LEU A 162 -1.79 9.31 -4.33
C LEU A 162 -0.54 8.88 -3.58
N ARG A 163 0.22 9.82 -3.02
CA ARG A 163 1.36 9.55 -2.15
C ARG A 163 0.86 9.21 -0.75
N ASN A 164 0.61 7.93 -0.53
CA ASN A 164 0.08 7.46 0.74
C ASN A 164 1.13 7.55 1.85
N ALA A 165 0.73 8.05 3.01
CA ALA A 165 1.47 7.92 4.25
C ALA A 165 1.62 6.44 4.65
N THR A 166 2.36 6.14 5.72
CA THR A 166 2.47 4.78 6.25
C THR A 166 1.10 4.29 6.70
N VAL A 167 0.60 3.25 6.05
CA VAL A 167 -0.76 2.75 6.28
C VAL A 167 -0.80 1.88 7.53
N PHE A 168 -1.87 2.01 8.32
CA PHE A 168 -2.17 1.16 9.47
C PHE A 168 -3.64 0.71 9.47
N GLY A 169 -3.98 -0.24 10.32
CA GLY A 169 -5.36 -0.71 10.51
C GLY A 169 -5.58 -2.18 10.15
N LEU A 170 -6.78 -2.67 10.44
CA LEU A 170 -7.16 -4.06 10.23
C LEU A 170 -7.60 -4.30 8.77
N SER A 171 -7.09 -5.36 8.14
CA SER A 171 -7.45 -5.78 6.80
C SER A 171 -7.70 -7.29 6.74
N THR A 172 -8.54 -7.75 5.82
CA THR A 172 -8.70 -9.20 5.53
C THR A 172 -7.41 -9.83 5.01
N ARG A 173 -6.54 -9.04 4.35
CA ARG A 173 -5.16 -9.41 4.06
C ARG A 173 -4.25 -8.60 4.98
N MET A 174 -4.07 -9.05 6.21
CA MET A 174 -3.34 -8.32 7.24
C MET A 174 -1.85 -8.19 6.96
N ARG A 175 -1.25 -7.07 7.43
CA ARG A 175 0.19 -6.79 7.41
C ARG A 175 0.69 -6.40 8.79
N PHE A 176 1.50 -7.27 9.39
CA PHE A 176 2.16 -6.97 10.66
C PHE A 176 3.61 -6.46 10.49
N ASP A 177 4.03 -6.19 9.27
CA ASP A 177 5.30 -5.52 8.95
C ASP A 177 5.19 -3.98 8.82
N LEU A 178 4.06 -3.40 9.23
CA LEU A 178 3.80 -1.95 9.31
C LEU A 178 3.83 -1.48 10.76
N VAL A 179 4.38 -0.30 10.99
CA VAL A 179 4.81 0.16 12.33
C VAL A 179 3.75 0.04 13.43
N VAL A 180 2.54 0.61 13.24
CA VAL A 180 1.46 0.54 14.24
C VAL A 180 0.99 -0.89 14.43
N ASN A 181 0.81 -1.61 13.33
CA ASN A 181 0.34 -3.00 13.32
C ASN A 181 1.34 -3.93 14.02
N LEU A 182 2.65 -3.75 13.74
CA LEU A 182 3.74 -4.51 14.35
C LEU A 182 3.86 -4.24 15.85
N MET A 183 3.80 -2.96 16.25
CA MET A 183 3.87 -2.58 17.66
C MET A 183 2.70 -3.18 18.44
N THR A 184 1.48 -3.14 17.88
CA THR A 184 0.29 -3.72 18.51
C THR A 184 0.41 -5.25 18.62
N LEU A 185 0.89 -5.93 17.57
CA LEU A 185 1.10 -7.37 17.58
C LEU A 185 2.16 -7.77 18.63
N THR A 186 3.33 -7.10 18.63
CA THR A 186 4.42 -7.47 19.55
C THR A 186 4.07 -7.15 20.99
N ALA A 187 3.35 -6.07 21.25
CA ALA A 187 2.80 -5.77 22.56
C ALA A 187 1.82 -6.86 23.02
N PHE A 188 0.89 -7.29 22.15
CA PHE A 188 -0.07 -8.34 22.46
C PHE A 188 0.58 -9.70 22.73
N GLN A 189 1.54 -10.12 21.89
CA GLN A 189 2.16 -11.44 21.99
C GLN A 189 3.26 -11.54 23.04
N LYS A 190 4.02 -10.46 23.26
CA LYS A 190 5.25 -10.47 24.06
C LYS A 190 5.23 -9.52 25.25
N GLY A 191 4.18 -8.70 25.41
CA GLY A 191 4.15 -7.64 26.42
C GLY A 191 5.25 -6.58 26.23
N ARG A 192 5.80 -6.44 25.01
CA ARG A 192 7.00 -5.61 24.76
C ARG A 192 6.97 -4.99 23.37
N ILE A 193 7.44 -3.74 23.28
CA ILE A 193 7.68 -3.01 22.02
C ILE A 193 9.15 -2.62 21.96
N ILE A 194 9.81 -2.88 20.82
CA ILE A 194 11.18 -2.43 20.57
C ILE A 194 11.13 -1.24 19.60
N VAL A 195 11.64 -0.10 20.06
CA VAL A 195 11.78 1.14 19.27
C VAL A 195 13.21 1.25 18.79
N MET A 196 13.42 1.20 17.48
CA MET A 196 14.75 1.31 16.87
C MET A 196 15.14 2.78 16.64
N GLY A 197 16.44 3.08 16.61
CA GLY A 197 16.99 4.39 16.25
C GLY A 197 16.59 5.53 17.19
N GLY A 198 16.39 5.24 18.47
CA GLY A 198 15.96 6.24 19.47
C GLY A 198 14.51 6.70 19.32
N GLY A 199 13.83 6.38 18.22
CA GLY A 199 12.43 6.65 17.99
C GLY A 199 12.06 8.11 17.73
N LEU A 200 13.02 8.99 17.41
CA LEU A 200 12.76 10.41 17.16
C LEU A 200 12.37 10.69 15.69
N GLN A 201 12.59 9.74 14.80
CA GLN A 201 12.24 9.85 13.39
C GLN A 201 10.73 10.00 13.19
N TRP A 202 10.34 10.90 12.28
CA TRP A 202 8.97 11.18 11.94
C TRP A 202 8.45 10.22 10.87
N ARG A 203 7.18 9.83 11.02
CA ARG A 203 6.41 9.06 10.02
C ARG A 203 5.01 9.62 9.89
N PRO A 204 4.61 10.02 8.68
CA PRO A 204 3.21 10.28 8.39
C PRO A 204 2.43 8.96 8.41
N LEU A 205 1.22 9.00 8.96
CA LEU A 205 0.34 7.85 9.09
C LEU A 205 -1.01 8.08 8.42
N VAL A 206 -1.65 7.01 7.95
CA VAL A 206 -3.01 7.02 7.43
C VAL A 206 -3.67 5.68 7.71
N HIS A 207 -4.95 5.70 8.07
CA HIS A 207 -5.72 4.46 8.23
C HIS A 207 -6.11 3.88 6.87
N LEU A 208 -6.20 2.55 6.80
CA LEU A 208 -6.51 1.79 5.61
C LEU A 208 -7.82 2.24 4.92
N SER A 209 -8.88 2.47 5.71
CA SER A 209 -10.17 2.93 5.18
C SER A 209 -10.09 4.34 4.59
N ASP A 210 -9.25 5.21 5.16
CA ASP A 210 -9.07 6.56 4.64
C ASP A 210 -8.30 6.57 3.32
N VAL A 211 -7.32 5.64 3.14
CA VAL A 211 -6.69 5.44 1.83
C VAL A 211 -7.73 5.04 0.79
N SER A 212 -8.61 4.09 1.11
CA SER A 212 -9.68 3.67 0.21
C SER A 212 -10.63 4.83 -0.14
N LYS A 213 -11.03 5.65 0.85
CA LYS A 213 -11.81 6.87 0.63
C LYS A 213 -11.13 7.85 -0.33
N ALA A 214 -9.81 8.02 -0.24
CA ALA A 214 -9.07 8.89 -1.14
C ALA A 214 -9.18 8.43 -2.60
N PHE A 215 -9.08 7.13 -2.87
CA PHE A 215 -9.33 6.58 -4.21
C PHE A 215 -10.75 6.85 -4.69
N LEU A 216 -11.77 6.60 -3.86
CA LEU A 216 -13.17 6.89 -4.17
C LEU A 216 -13.40 8.37 -4.49
N ASN A 217 -12.79 9.27 -3.71
CA ASN A 217 -12.88 10.72 -3.96
C ASN A 217 -12.29 11.11 -5.32
N VAL A 218 -11.14 10.51 -5.71
CA VAL A 218 -10.54 10.76 -7.04
C VAL A 218 -11.40 10.17 -8.16
N ILE A 219 -11.97 8.98 -7.99
CA ILE A 219 -12.90 8.37 -8.96
C ILE A 219 -14.10 9.29 -9.20
N GLY A 220 -14.70 9.83 -8.13
CA GLY A 220 -15.85 10.73 -8.20
C GLY A 220 -15.53 12.17 -8.61
N ALA A 221 -14.28 12.61 -8.54
CA ALA A 221 -13.88 13.98 -8.83
C ALA A 221 -13.98 14.34 -10.32
N LYS A 222 -14.21 15.62 -10.61
CA LYS A 222 -14.11 16.15 -11.96
C LYS A 222 -12.67 16.06 -12.46
N LYS A 223 -12.49 15.74 -13.72
CA LYS A 223 -11.21 15.49 -14.37
C LYS A 223 -10.24 16.67 -14.26
N ASP A 224 -10.74 17.88 -14.44
CA ASP A 224 -9.97 19.12 -14.32
C ASP A 224 -9.33 19.35 -12.95
N LYS A 225 -9.88 18.74 -11.89
CA LYS A 225 -9.35 18.85 -10.53
C LYS A 225 -8.28 17.81 -10.19
N VAL A 226 -8.22 16.73 -10.96
CA VAL A 226 -7.37 15.56 -10.60
C VAL A 226 -6.38 15.15 -11.68
N ASN A 227 -6.53 15.68 -12.92
CA ASN A 227 -5.66 15.32 -14.02
C ASN A 227 -4.26 15.90 -13.85
N LYS A 228 -3.23 15.04 -13.89
CA LYS A 228 -1.81 15.34 -13.64
C LYS A 228 -1.54 15.82 -12.21
N GLU A 229 -2.42 15.51 -11.28
CA GLU A 229 -2.28 15.93 -9.91
C GLU A 229 -1.64 14.85 -9.03
N VAL A 230 -0.88 15.31 -8.05
CA VAL A 230 -0.32 14.52 -6.96
C VAL A 230 -0.95 14.97 -5.67
N PHE A 231 -1.36 14.02 -4.81
CA PHE A 231 -1.91 14.31 -3.48
C PHE A 231 -1.19 13.49 -2.43
N ASN A 232 -0.74 14.14 -1.37
CA ASN A 232 -0.34 13.47 -0.14
C ASN A 232 -1.58 13.01 0.63
N ILE A 233 -1.65 11.72 0.95
CA ILE A 233 -2.78 11.13 1.66
C ILE A 233 -2.31 10.68 3.04
N GLY A 234 -2.80 11.34 4.07
CA GLY A 234 -2.39 11.10 5.45
C GLY A 234 -3.34 11.68 6.48
N LEU A 235 -3.18 11.23 7.72
CA LEU A 235 -3.90 11.72 8.90
C LEU A 235 -3.06 12.79 9.61
N ASP A 236 -1.85 12.38 10.06
CA ASP A 236 -0.93 13.21 10.85
C ASP A 236 0.47 12.58 10.84
N ASN A 237 1.43 13.29 11.40
CA ASN A 237 2.81 12.86 11.53
C ASN A 237 3.13 12.51 12.99
N PHE A 238 3.82 11.38 13.19
CA PHE A 238 4.16 10.89 14.51
C PHE A 238 5.64 10.54 14.61
N GLN A 239 6.23 10.82 15.76
CA GLN A 239 7.52 10.20 16.11
C GLN A 239 7.30 8.74 16.52
N ILE A 240 8.18 7.85 16.10
CA ILE A 240 8.07 6.40 16.36
C ILE A 240 7.97 6.09 17.86
N LYS A 241 8.72 6.81 18.69
CA LYS A 241 8.65 6.69 20.15
C LYS A 241 7.26 7.02 20.71
N ASN A 242 6.62 8.07 20.19
CA ASN A 242 5.29 8.47 20.63
C ASN A 242 4.23 7.42 20.24
N LEU A 243 4.39 6.78 19.08
CA LEU A 243 3.53 5.65 18.69
C LEU A 243 3.62 4.48 19.64
N ALA A 244 4.84 4.14 20.11
CA ALA A 244 5.02 3.06 21.08
C ALA A 244 4.31 3.37 22.42
N TYR A 245 4.35 4.62 22.87
CA TYR A 245 3.61 5.03 24.06
C TYR A 245 2.09 4.97 23.83
N LEU A 246 1.57 5.43 22.70
CA LEU A 246 0.15 5.31 22.37
C LEU A 246 -0.31 3.85 22.37
N VAL A 247 0.45 2.94 21.76
CA VAL A 247 0.11 1.51 21.75
C VAL A 247 0.08 0.97 23.18
N ARG A 248 1.07 1.31 24.01
CA ARG A 248 1.12 0.88 25.43
C ARG A 248 -0.09 1.37 26.22
N GLU A 249 -0.50 2.62 26.03
CA GLU A 249 -1.59 3.25 26.79
C GLU A 249 -2.97 2.68 26.41
N GLU A 250 -3.13 2.22 25.17
CA GLU A 250 -4.41 1.70 24.68
C GLU A 250 -4.62 0.20 24.93
N LEU A 251 -3.60 -0.52 25.37
CA LEU A 251 -3.70 -1.94 25.69
C LEU A 251 -4.03 -2.18 27.18
N PRO A 252 -4.93 -3.14 27.52
CA PRO A 252 -5.42 -3.35 28.88
C PRO A 252 -4.47 -4.20 29.75
N PHE A 253 -3.18 -4.23 29.42
CA PHE A 253 -2.15 -4.97 30.15
C PHE A 253 -0.81 -4.24 30.08
N PRO A 254 0.12 -4.52 31.01
CA PRO A 254 1.43 -3.88 31.01
C PRO A 254 2.24 -4.20 29.73
N VAL A 255 2.86 -3.17 29.15
CA VAL A 255 3.74 -3.29 27.99
C VAL A 255 5.06 -2.58 28.26
N GLU A 256 6.16 -3.29 28.12
CA GLU A 256 7.50 -2.73 28.20
C GLU A 256 7.90 -2.05 26.88
N ILE A 257 8.61 -0.93 26.97
CA ILE A 257 9.15 -0.23 25.79
C ILE A 257 10.66 -0.18 25.93
N ASP A 258 11.36 -0.83 24.99
CA ASP A 258 12.80 -0.76 24.87
C ASP A 258 13.19 0.15 23.73
N ILE A 259 14.12 1.04 23.97
CA ILE A 259 14.63 1.97 22.97
C ILE A 259 16.06 1.54 22.61
N ALA A 260 16.23 1.01 21.40
CA ALA A 260 17.53 0.66 20.86
C ALA A 260 18.15 1.87 20.11
N PRO A 261 19.44 2.17 20.32
CA PRO A 261 20.07 3.36 19.74
C PRO A 261 20.30 3.26 18.23
N ASP A 262 20.53 2.05 17.72
CA ASP A 262 20.90 1.83 16.32
C ASP A 262 19.69 1.54 15.42
N ASP A 263 19.63 2.22 14.28
CA ASP A 263 18.68 1.95 13.22
C ASP A 263 19.34 2.15 11.84
N ALA A 264 19.13 1.20 10.97
CA ALA A 264 19.49 1.31 9.55
C ALA A 264 18.50 2.19 8.77
N ASP A 265 17.30 2.46 9.33
CA ASP A 265 16.25 3.25 8.67
C ASP A 265 16.51 4.75 8.78
N LYS A 266 17.08 5.31 7.73
CA LYS A 266 17.45 6.74 7.63
C LYS A 266 16.30 7.65 7.18
N ARG A 267 15.10 7.10 6.96
CA ARG A 267 13.94 7.91 6.57
C ARG A 267 13.49 8.79 7.73
N ASP A 268 13.26 10.05 7.43
CA ASP A 268 12.76 11.04 8.39
C ASP A 268 12.06 12.14 7.61
N TYR A 269 10.72 12.16 7.68
CA TYR A 269 9.92 13.11 6.91
C TYR A 269 8.58 13.41 7.56
N ASN A 270 8.23 14.70 7.55
CA ASN A 270 6.98 15.26 8.03
C ASN A 270 6.22 15.83 6.82
N VAL A 271 4.98 15.43 6.61
CA VAL A 271 4.24 15.67 5.37
C VAL A 271 2.98 16.49 5.64
N VAL A 272 2.66 17.41 4.73
CA VAL A 272 1.43 18.22 4.74
C VAL A 272 0.37 17.55 3.86
N PHE A 273 -0.90 17.55 4.33
CA PHE A 273 -2.02 16.88 3.64
C PHE A 273 -3.12 17.86 3.18
N SER A 274 -2.93 19.17 3.35
CA SER A 274 -3.94 20.20 3.11
C SER A 274 -4.43 20.29 1.66
N LYS A 275 -3.61 19.87 0.67
CA LYS A 275 -4.03 19.86 -0.73
C LYS A 275 -5.16 18.86 -0.98
N ALA A 276 -5.09 17.66 -0.42
CA ALA A 276 -6.14 16.66 -0.53
C ALA A 276 -7.45 17.17 0.08
N GLU A 277 -7.39 17.87 1.22
CA GLU A 277 -8.57 18.48 1.84
C GLU A 277 -9.17 19.61 0.96
N SER A 278 -8.36 20.52 0.46
CA SER A 278 -8.83 21.68 -0.29
C SER A 278 -9.35 21.36 -1.70
N VAL A 279 -8.76 20.37 -2.38
CA VAL A 279 -9.09 20.04 -3.78
C VAL A 279 -10.10 18.90 -3.89
N LEU A 280 -9.92 17.83 -3.08
CA LEU A 280 -10.74 16.63 -3.12
C LEU A 280 -11.84 16.61 -2.04
N GLY A 281 -11.84 17.56 -1.08
CA GLY A 281 -12.66 17.46 0.12
C GLY A 281 -12.29 16.23 0.98
N PHE A 282 -11.09 15.70 0.81
CA PHE A 282 -10.63 14.51 1.53
C PHE A 282 -10.00 14.92 2.86
N LYS A 283 -10.51 14.33 3.94
CA LYS A 283 -9.91 14.39 5.26
C LYS A 283 -9.89 12.99 5.86
N ALA A 284 -8.73 12.58 6.38
CA ALA A 284 -8.63 11.34 7.13
C ALA A 284 -9.40 11.47 8.46
N GLU A 285 -10.19 10.47 8.80
CA GLU A 285 -11.10 10.49 9.95
C GLU A 285 -10.73 9.47 11.02
N THR A 286 -10.05 8.39 10.62
CA THR A 286 -9.71 7.29 11.53
C THR A 286 -8.38 7.54 12.19
N ASN A 287 -8.38 7.76 13.50
CA ASN A 287 -7.17 8.03 14.27
C ASN A 287 -6.40 6.74 14.65
N VAL A 288 -5.15 6.92 15.09
CA VAL A 288 -4.24 5.80 15.43
C VAL A 288 -4.79 4.94 16.56
N ILE A 289 -5.47 5.55 17.55
CA ILE A 289 -6.07 4.84 18.69
C ILE A 289 -7.15 3.86 18.22
N GLN A 290 -7.98 4.27 17.25
CA GLN A 290 -8.98 3.39 16.65
C GLN A 290 -8.32 2.20 15.95
N GLY A 291 -7.27 2.43 15.17
CA GLY A 291 -6.52 1.36 14.51
C GLY A 291 -5.84 0.38 15.49
N ILE A 292 -5.26 0.89 16.58
CA ILE A 292 -4.72 0.03 17.64
C ILE A 292 -5.81 -0.86 18.25
N LYS A 293 -6.96 -0.27 18.59
CA LYS A 293 -8.08 -1.00 19.22
C LYS A 293 -8.66 -2.08 18.30
N GLU A 294 -8.89 -1.79 17.04
CA GLU A 294 -9.43 -2.78 16.11
C GLU A 294 -8.46 -3.97 15.91
N ILE A 295 -7.16 -3.69 15.76
CA ILE A 295 -6.13 -4.74 15.65
C ILE A 295 -6.07 -5.57 16.93
N TYR A 296 -6.04 -4.92 18.09
CA TYR A 296 -6.04 -5.62 19.38
C TYR A 296 -7.28 -6.52 19.56
N LEU A 297 -8.47 -6.03 19.23
CA LEU A 297 -9.70 -6.81 19.33
C LEU A 297 -9.69 -8.00 18.37
N ALA A 298 -9.18 -7.84 17.15
CA ALA A 298 -9.03 -8.91 16.18
C ALA A 298 -8.02 -9.97 16.65
N LEU A 299 -6.89 -9.57 17.23
CA LEU A 299 -5.91 -10.48 17.82
C LEU A 299 -6.52 -11.25 19.02
N LYS A 300 -7.20 -10.54 19.90
CA LYS A 300 -7.84 -11.12 21.10
C LYS A 300 -8.94 -12.14 20.76
N SER A 301 -9.72 -11.87 19.73
CA SER A 301 -10.79 -12.79 19.28
C SER A 301 -10.28 -13.93 18.39
N GLY A 302 -9.02 -13.89 17.91
CA GLY A 302 -8.49 -14.83 16.94
C GLY A 302 -9.10 -14.68 15.54
N SER A 303 -9.73 -13.52 15.23
CA SER A 303 -10.33 -13.26 13.92
C SER A 303 -9.31 -12.83 12.86
N VAL A 304 -8.07 -12.57 13.25
CA VAL A 304 -6.95 -12.29 12.35
C VAL A 304 -5.88 -13.37 12.49
N ASP A 305 -5.44 -13.91 11.35
CA ASP A 305 -4.33 -14.87 11.32
C ASP A 305 -2.99 -14.13 11.55
N VAL A 306 -2.07 -14.78 12.27
CA VAL A 306 -0.69 -14.32 12.48
C VAL A 306 0.24 -15.40 11.94
N GLY A 307 0.45 -15.37 10.64
CA GLY A 307 1.27 -16.34 9.94
C GLY A 307 2.28 -15.70 8.99
N PRO A 308 3.09 -16.50 8.29
CA PRO A 308 4.11 -15.99 7.36
C PRO A 308 3.56 -15.04 6.30
N LYS A 309 2.31 -15.24 5.85
CA LYS A 309 1.65 -14.38 4.86
C LYS A 309 1.42 -12.95 5.37
N THR A 310 1.37 -12.73 6.68
CA THR A 310 1.15 -11.40 7.28
C THR A 310 2.42 -10.58 7.47
N ILE A 311 3.58 -11.18 7.21
CA ILE A 311 4.90 -10.52 7.14
C ILE A 311 5.35 -10.55 5.68
N THR A 312 5.03 -9.49 4.93
CA THR A 312 5.16 -9.46 3.46
C THR A 312 6.57 -9.82 2.97
N VAL A 313 7.61 -9.27 3.59
CA VAL A 313 9.02 -9.55 3.24
C VAL A 313 9.34 -11.03 3.43
N GLN A 314 8.92 -11.61 4.55
CA GLN A 314 9.18 -13.02 4.84
C GLN A 314 8.46 -13.93 3.83
N TRP A 315 7.21 -13.58 3.48
CA TRP A 315 6.45 -14.36 2.51
C TRP A 315 7.07 -14.33 1.11
N TYR A 316 7.53 -13.17 0.66
CA TYR A 316 8.24 -13.08 -0.63
C TYR A 316 9.54 -13.88 -0.64
N ARG A 317 10.32 -13.83 0.44
CA ARG A 317 11.51 -14.69 0.58
C ARG A 317 11.14 -16.17 0.51
N ASN A 318 10.13 -16.60 1.25
CA ASN A 318 9.67 -17.98 1.22
C ASN A 318 9.28 -18.45 -0.19
N ILE A 319 8.63 -17.59 -0.99
CA ILE A 319 8.27 -17.90 -2.38
C ILE A 319 9.52 -18.04 -3.26
N LEU A 320 10.48 -17.12 -3.13
CA LEU A 320 11.72 -17.15 -3.91
C LEU A 320 12.60 -18.36 -3.53
N ASP A 321 12.72 -18.64 -2.24
CA ASP A 321 13.45 -19.80 -1.73
C ASP A 321 12.82 -21.12 -2.19
N ALA A 322 11.49 -21.20 -2.14
CA ALA A 322 10.76 -22.37 -2.66
C ALA A 322 10.97 -22.55 -4.17
N LYS A 323 10.97 -21.46 -4.94
CA LYS A 323 11.29 -21.51 -6.37
C LYS A 323 12.72 -21.99 -6.60
N ALA A 324 13.70 -21.44 -5.91
CA ALA A 324 15.11 -21.84 -6.04
C ALA A 324 15.30 -23.31 -5.68
N LEU A 325 14.63 -23.80 -4.63
CA LEU A 325 14.64 -25.22 -4.26
C LEU A 325 14.04 -26.10 -5.37
N LEU A 326 12.86 -25.72 -5.89
CA LEU A 326 12.22 -26.46 -6.98
C LEU A 326 13.11 -26.50 -8.22
N ASP A 327 13.65 -25.36 -8.64
CA ASP A 327 14.54 -25.26 -9.81
C ASP A 327 15.79 -26.16 -9.65
N SER A 328 16.26 -26.39 -8.43
CA SER A 328 17.43 -27.25 -8.15
C SER A 328 17.16 -28.75 -8.22
N VAL A 329 15.89 -29.16 -8.06
CA VAL A 329 15.52 -30.61 -7.98
C VAL A 329 14.64 -31.06 -9.15
N VAL A 330 14.14 -30.14 -9.97
CA VAL A 330 13.35 -30.47 -11.16
C VAL A 330 14.28 -31.03 -12.26
N LEU A 331 13.97 -32.22 -12.76
CA LEU A 331 14.63 -32.84 -13.91
C LEU A 331 13.57 -33.16 -14.97
N ASP A 332 13.73 -32.65 -16.19
CA ASP A 332 12.77 -32.82 -17.29
C ASP A 332 11.30 -32.47 -16.93
N GLY A 333 11.12 -31.40 -16.13
CA GLY A 333 9.82 -30.94 -15.66
C GLY A 333 9.19 -31.81 -14.54
N ARG A 334 9.94 -32.75 -13.96
CA ARG A 334 9.48 -33.61 -12.88
C ARG A 334 10.23 -33.33 -11.58
N ILE A 335 9.50 -33.30 -10.47
CA ILE A 335 10.05 -33.10 -9.11
C ILE A 335 10.39 -34.47 -8.48
N ILE A 336 9.56 -35.48 -8.70
CA ILE A 336 9.69 -36.87 -8.23
C ILE A 336 9.24 -37.80 -9.35
#